data_2f44e391ef0656a0b0073d6c2988089d
#
_entry.id   2f44e391ef0656a0b0073d6c2988089d
#
_cell.length_a   1.000
_cell.length_b   1.000
_cell.length_c   1.000
_cell.angle_alpha   90.00
_cell.angle_beta   90.00
_cell.angle_gamma   90.00
#
_symmetry.space_group_name_H-M   'P 1'
#
loop_
_entity.id
_entity.type
_entity.pdbx_description
1 polymer ?
#
loop_
_entity_poly.entity_id
_entity_poly.type
_entity_poly.pdbx_seq_one_letter_code
_entity_poly.pdbx_strand_id
1 'polypeptide(L)'
;MKPILILLLLFPLLSFSDDFELLCKGEETKYLHGEPNSKEVTIKVIGIQLYEEGMRLDGEWFDNKSDLTEDYLLVRSYVKTKDNITAARNFSTNALIEGREIQTIKIDKVEINILANDIFWTHEFNRVDKTNSQLNTIYAFRKSFKGTCK
;
A
#
# COMPACT_ATOMS: atom_id res chain seq x y z
N MET A 1 -1.70 -48.01 47.44
CA MET A 1 -1.59 -47.59 46.00
C MET A 1 -2.11 -46.18 45.92
N LYS A 2 -1.23 -45.19 45.68
CA LYS A 2 -1.63 -43.78 45.51
C LYS A 2 -1.84 -43.50 44.00
N PRO A 3 -2.95 -42.91 43.56
CA PRO A 3 -3.10 -42.51 42.17
C PRO A 3 -2.23 -41.26 41.91
N ILE A 4 -1.35 -41.36 40.95
CA ILE A 4 -0.57 -40.24 40.40
C ILE A 4 -1.52 -39.43 39.52
N LEU A 5 -1.86 -38.23 39.98
CA LEU A 5 -2.64 -37.26 39.24
C LEU A 5 -1.71 -36.61 38.19
N ILE A 6 -1.78 -37.04 36.94
CA ILE A 6 -1.10 -36.43 35.82
C ILE A 6 -1.85 -35.14 35.50
N LEU A 7 -1.33 -34.02 35.99
CA LEU A 7 -1.78 -32.69 35.62
C LEU A 7 -1.25 -32.38 34.22
N LEU A 8 -2.04 -32.66 33.18
CA LEU A 8 -1.81 -32.23 31.82
C LEU A 8 -1.95 -30.69 31.79
N LEU A 9 -0.82 -30.03 31.91
CA LEU A 9 -0.70 -28.60 31.60
C LEU A 9 -1.02 -28.40 30.10
N LEU A 10 -2.28 -28.11 29.80
CA LEU A 10 -2.70 -27.50 28.57
C LEU A 10 -2.08 -26.10 28.53
N PHE A 11 -0.86 -26.01 28.04
CA PHE A 11 -0.36 -24.74 27.54
C PHE A 11 -1.23 -24.36 26.33
N PRO A 12 -1.98 -23.24 26.40
CA PRO A 12 -2.54 -22.70 25.18
C PRO A 12 -1.36 -22.39 24.27
N LEU A 13 -1.32 -23.04 23.12
CA LEU A 13 -0.51 -22.61 22.00
C LEU A 13 -1.01 -21.20 21.66
N LEU A 14 -0.43 -20.20 22.31
CA LEU A 14 -0.50 -18.83 21.85
C LEU A 14 0.16 -18.84 20.48
N SER A 15 -0.65 -18.98 19.45
CA SER A 15 -0.23 -18.63 18.12
C SER A 15 0.09 -17.13 18.19
N PHE A 16 1.36 -16.81 18.36
CA PHE A 16 1.85 -15.48 18.07
C PHE A 16 1.57 -15.30 16.58
N SER A 17 0.56 -14.52 16.26
CA SER A 17 0.48 -13.94 14.92
C SER A 17 1.72 -13.05 14.86
N ASP A 18 2.67 -13.39 13.99
CA ASP A 18 3.87 -12.60 13.75
C ASP A 18 3.47 -11.30 13.01
N ASP A 19 2.66 -10.47 13.67
CA ASP A 19 2.38 -9.12 13.24
C ASP A 19 3.64 -8.31 13.53
N PHE A 20 4.35 -7.95 12.49
CA PHE A 20 5.61 -7.24 12.59
C PHE A 20 5.41 -5.79 12.14
N GLU A 21 5.83 -4.84 12.97
CA GLU A 21 5.76 -3.42 12.67
C GLU A 21 7.15 -2.88 12.30
N LEU A 22 7.25 -2.20 11.16
CA LEU A 22 8.43 -1.48 10.71
C LEU A 22 8.16 0.02 10.76
N LEU A 23 9.09 0.77 11.30
CA LEU A 23 9.12 2.22 11.18
C LEU A 23 10.19 2.61 10.16
N CYS A 24 9.77 3.23 9.07
CA CYS A 24 10.65 3.64 7.99
C CYS A 24 10.78 5.16 7.95
N LYS A 25 12.02 5.66 8.00
CA LYS A 25 12.33 7.09 7.86
C LYS A 25 13.03 7.33 6.53
N GLY A 26 12.59 8.33 5.79
CA GLY A 26 13.16 8.64 4.48
C GLY A 26 12.67 9.94 3.89
N GLU A 27 12.95 10.09 2.61
CA GLU A 27 12.55 11.23 1.80
C GLU A 27 11.31 10.91 0.98
N GLU A 28 10.28 11.73 1.11
CA GLU A 28 9.13 11.76 0.22
C GLU A 28 9.36 12.87 -0.82
N THR A 29 9.29 12.52 -2.09
CA THR A 29 9.34 13.47 -3.20
C THR A 29 7.99 13.50 -3.89
N LYS A 30 7.42 14.70 -4.08
CA LYS A 30 6.16 14.93 -4.78
C LYS A 30 6.39 15.71 -6.06
N TYR A 31 5.76 15.27 -7.14
CA TYR A 31 5.72 15.95 -8.44
C TYR A 31 4.27 16.19 -8.84
N LEU A 32 3.96 17.40 -9.28
CA LEU A 32 2.67 17.74 -9.90
C LEU A 32 2.81 17.64 -11.42
N HIS A 33 1.83 17.00 -12.05
CA HIS A 33 1.80 16.92 -13.51
C HIS A 33 1.52 18.31 -14.10
N GLY A 34 2.26 18.65 -15.16
CA GLY A 34 2.14 19.97 -15.82
C GLY A 34 2.99 21.08 -15.19
N GLU A 35 3.63 20.81 -14.04
CA GLU A 35 4.50 21.75 -13.36
C GLU A 35 5.93 21.16 -13.24
N PRO A 36 6.79 21.30 -14.27
CA PRO A 36 8.10 20.61 -14.31
C PRO A 36 9.05 20.99 -13.16
N ASN A 37 8.79 22.11 -12.49
CA ASN A 37 9.59 22.60 -11.35
C ASN A 37 8.92 22.34 -10.00
N SER A 38 7.80 21.62 -9.93
CA SER A 38 7.05 21.37 -8.70
C SER A 38 7.62 20.23 -7.85
N LYS A 39 8.94 20.07 -7.80
CA LYS A 39 9.54 19.07 -6.94
C LYS A 39 9.55 19.54 -5.50
N GLU A 40 8.73 18.90 -4.67
CA GLU A 40 8.74 19.08 -3.22
C GLU A 40 9.40 17.86 -2.57
N VAL A 41 10.36 18.08 -1.67
CA VAL A 41 11.04 17.01 -0.92
C VAL A 41 10.82 17.24 0.57
N THR A 42 10.29 16.23 1.26
CA THR A 42 10.05 16.27 2.70
C THR A 42 10.61 15.03 3.38
N ILE A 43 11.06 15.17 4.62
CA ILE A 43 11.43 14.03 5.46
C ILE A 43 10.17 13.49 6.11
N LYS A 44 9.90 12.19 5.94
CA LYS A 44 8.72 11.51 6.45
C LYS A 44 9.10 10.26 7.23
N VAL A 45 8.28 9.93 8.21
CA VAL A 45 8.29 8.63 8.90
C VAL A 45 6.97 7.94 8.59
N ILE A 46 7.05 6.70 8.12
CA ILE A 46 5.89 5.87 7.81
C ILE A 46 5.94 4.58 8.62
N GLY A 47 4.78 4.12 9.08
CA GLY A 47 4.59 2.83 9.73
C GLY A 47 4.13 1.79 8.72
N ILE A 48 4.68 0.59 8.81
CA ILE A 48 4.29 -0.56 8.02
C ILE A 48 3.96 -1.69 8.98
N GLN A 49 2.76 -2.22 8.88
CA GLN A 49 2.36 -3.43 9.59
C GLN A 49 2.39 -4.60 8.60
N LEU A 50 3.18 -5.61 8.92
CA LEU A 50 3.33 -6.81 8.10
C LEU A 50 2.51 -7.95 8.72
N TYR A 51 1.76 -8.64 7.87
CA TYR A 51 0.95 -9.80 8.20
C TYR A 51 1.34 -10.97 7.30
N GLU A 52 0.85 -12.16 7.59
CA GLU A 52 1.10 -13.33 6.74
C GLU A 52 0.50 -13.14 5.33
N GLU A 53 -0.72 -12.61 5.25
CA GLU A 53 -1.46 -12.51 3.98
C GLU A 53 -1.40 -11.10 3.33
N GLY A 54 -0.66 -10.16 3.91
CA GLY A 54 -0.63 -8.80 3.38
C GLY A 54 0.17 -7.83 4.23
N MET A 55 0.04 -6.55 3.91
CA MET A 55 0.64 -5.47 4.67
C MET A 55 -0.28 -4.25 4.71
N ARG A 56 -0.09 -3.41 5.73
CA ARG A 56 -0.70 -2.09 5.82
C ARG A 56 0.36 -1.02 5.80
N LEU A 57 0.22 -0.06 4.89
CA LEU A 57 1.13 1.07 4.71
C LEU A 57 0.31 2.35 4.63
N ASP A 58 0.59 3.33 5.49
CA ASP A 58 -0.06 4.64 5.50
C ASP A 58 -1.62 4.54 5.49
N GLY A 59 -2.15 3.53 6.20
CA GLY A 59 -3.58 3.24 6.28
C GLY A 59 -4.16 2.37 5.15
N GLU A 60 -3.41 2.15 4.08
CA GLU A 60 -3.84 1.37 2.93
C GLU A 60 -3.44 -0.10 3.06
N TRP A 61 -4.36 -1.00 2.69
CA TRP A 61 -4.16 -2.44 2.76
C TRP A 61 -3.67 -3.01 1.43
N PHE A 62 -2.67 -3.89 1.49
CA PHE A 62 -2.10 -4.61 0.36
C PHE A 62 -2.17 -6.11 0.64
N ASP A 63 -2.95 -6.84 -0.15
CA ASP A 63 -3.11 -8.29 -0.11
C ASP A 63 -3.24 -8.84 -1.54
N ASN A 64 -3.73 -10.07 -1.71
CA ASN A 64 -3.96 -10.68 -3.02
C ASN A 64 -5.46 -10.72 -3.39
N LYS A 65 -6.24 -9.76 -2.89
CA LYS A 65 -7.68 -9.67 -3.18
C LYS A 65 -7.97 -8.57 -4.20
N SER A 66 -9.02 -8.76 -4.94
CA SER A 66 -9.51 -7.79 -5.91
C SER A 66 -11.00 -7.61 -5.72
N ASP A 67 -11.45 -6.36 -5.77
CA ASP A 67 -12.85 -6.00 -5.71
C ASP A 67 -13.24 -5.29 -7.01
N LEU A 68 -14.29 -5.75 -7.64
CA LEU A 68 -14.83 -5.21 -8.87
C LEU A 68 -16.32 -4.94 -8.69
N THR A 69 -16.72 -3.69 -8.94
CA THR A 69 -18.13 -3.27 -9.07
C THR A 69 -18.31 -2.53 -10.39
N GLU A 70 -19.54 -2.12 -10.72
CA GLU A 70 -19.80 -1.29 -11.90
C GLU A 70 -19.07 0.05 -11.85
N ASP A 71 -18.91 0.61 -10.66
CA ASP A 71 -18.36 1.96 -10.45
C ASP A 71 -16.87 1.96 -10.09
N TYR A 72 -16.32 0.87 -9.61
CA TYR A 72 -14.90 0.84 -9.26
C TYR A 72 -14.23 -0.52 -9.46
N LEU A 73 -12.93 -0.46 -9.70
CA LEU A 73 -12.01 -1.58 -9.73
C LEU A 73 -10.92 -1.37 -8.70
N LEU A 74 -10.69 -2.37 -7.83
CA LEU A 74 -9.56 -2.42 -6.93
C LEU A 74 -8.83 -3.75 -7.10
N VAL A 75 -7.59 -3.69 -7.59
CA VAL A 75 -6.71 -4.85 -7.72
C VAL A 75 -5.53 -4.65 -6.78
N ARG A 76 -5.25 -5.67 -5.97
CA ARG A 76 -4.14 -5.69 -5.03
C ARG A 76 -3.27 -6.92 -5.26
N SER A 77 -2.00 -6.78 -4.99
CA SER A 77 -1.04 -7.89 -4.98
C SER A 77 -0.06 -7.74 -3.83
N TYR A 78 0.33 -8.87 -3.26
CA TYR A 78 1.30 -8.95 -2.18
C TYR A 78 2.12 -10.22 -2.33
N VAL A 79 3.44 -10.07 -2.35
CA VAL A 79 4.38 -11.18 -2.41
C VAL A 79 5.47 -10.94 -1.37
N LYS A 80 5.60 -11.86 -0.41
CA LYS A 80 6.64 -11.87 0.61
C LYS A 80 7.56 -13.05 0.38
N THR A 81 8.84 -12.76 0.26
CA THR A 81 9.91 -13.74 0.21
C THR A 81 10.79 -13.60 1.47
N LYS A 82 11.82 -14.41 1.58
CA LYS A 82 12.79 -14.30 2.68
C LYS A 82 13.49 -12.93 2.70
N ASP A 83 13.76 -12.37 1.53
CA ASP A 83 14.65 -11.22 1.38
C ASP A 83 13.91 -9.95 0.93
N ASN A 84 12.71 -10.09 0.36
CA ASN A 84 11.98 -8.98 -0.23
C ASN A 84 10.48 -9.09 -0.02
N ILE A 85 9.82 -7.93 0.06
CA ILE A 85 8.38 -7.79 -0.02
C ILE A 85 8.08 -6.88 -1.21
N THR A 86 7.19 -7.32 -2.09
CA THR A 86 6.63 -6.49 -3.16
C THR A 86 5.13 -6.45 -3.02
N ALA A 87 4.56 -5.25 -3.11
CA ALA A 87 3.13 -5.07 -3.04
C ALA A 87 2.68 -4.00 -4.04
N ALA A 88 1.50 -4.18 -4.59
CA ALA A 88 0.90 -3.19 -5.47
C ALA A 88 -0.59 -3.08 -5.23
N ARG A 89 -1.13 -1.89 -5.51
CA ARG A 89 -2.54 -1.59 -5.45
C ARG A 89 -2.90 -0.69 -6.64
N ASN A 90 -3.89 -1.09 -7.38
CA ASN A 90 -4.45 -0.30 -8.48
C ASN A 90 -5.94 -0.10 -8.20
N PHE A 91 -6.34 1.15 -8.04
CA PHE A 91 -7.70 1.57 -7.80
C PHE A 91 -8.16 2.48 -8.93
N SER A 92 -9.31 2.20 -9.50
CA SER A 92 -9.95 3.06 -10.49
C SER A 92 -11.45 3.18 -10.18
N THR A 93 -11.97 4.38 -10.23
CA THR A 93 -13.42 4.65 -10.07
C THR A 93 -13.88 5.65 -11.12
N ASN A 94 -15.12 5.49 -11.57
CA ASN A 94 -15.81 6.44 -12.44
C ASN A 94 -16.93 7.12 -11.63
N ALA A 95 -17.09 8.41 -11.81
CA ALA A 95 -18.13 9.19 -11.17
C ALA A 95 -18.66 10.25 -12.11
N LEU A 96 -19.97 10.53 -12.04
CA LEU A 96 -20.58 11.66 -12.71
C LEU A 96 -20.55 12.86 -11.76
N ILE A 97 -19.75 13.88 -12.06
CA ILE A 97 -19.59 15.09 -11.26
C ILE A 97 -19.99 16.29 -12.13
N GLU A 98 -21.03 16.99 -11.74
CA GLU A 98 -21.56 18.17 -12.46
C GLU A 98 -21.78 17.91 -13.97
N GLY A 99 -22.31 16.73 -14.30
CA GLY A 99 -22.55 16.31 -15.69
C GLY A 99 -21.33 15.87 -16.46
N ARG A 100 -20.16 15.74 -15.82
CA ARG A 100 -18.92 15.25 -16.41
C ARG A 100 -18.60 13.82 -15.94
N GLU A 101 -18.17 12.99 -16.84
CA GLU A 101 -17.69 11.64 -16.52
C GLU A 101 -16.22 11.72 -16.09
N ILE A 102 -15.98 11.61 -14.79
CA ILE A 102 -14.66 11.72 -14.17
C ILE A 102 -14.15 10.35 -13.77
N GLN A 103 -13.00 9.97 -14.30
CA GLN A 103 -12.26 8.79 -13.84
C GLN A 103 -11.15 9.21 -12.86
N THR A 104 -11.08 8.54 -11.72
CA THR A 104 -9.99 8.66 -10.76
C THR A 104 -9.20 7.36 -10.74
N ILE A 105 -7.87 7.45 -10.92
CA ILE A 105 -6.95 6.32 -10.91
C ILE A 105 -5.90 6.56 -9.82
N LYS A 106 -5.68 5.55 -8.97
CA LYS A 106 -4.61 5.54 -7.96
C LYS A 106 -3.79 4.27 -8.13
N ILE A 107 -2.48 4.41 -8.20
CA ILE A 107 -1.55 3.28 -8.32
C ILE A 107 -0.50 3.40 -7.23
N ASP A 108 -0.42 2.38 -6.39
CA ASP A 108 0.61 2.23 -5.38
C ASP A 108 1.50 1.04 -5.73
N LYS A 109 2.81 1.21 -5.57
CA LYS A 109 3.80 0.13 -5.67
C LYS A 109 4.79 0.25 -4.53
N VAL A 110 5.03 -0.84 -3.84
CA VAL A 110 5.91 -0.91 -2.67
C VAL A 110 6.92 -2.03 -2.90
N GLU A 111 8.17 -1.72 -2.63
CA GLU A 111 9.28 -2.67 -2.60
C GLU A 111 10.04 -2.48 -1.29
N ILE A 112 10.19 -3.56 -0.52
CA ILE A 112 10.96 -3.58 0.73
C ILE A 112 12.05 -4.63 0.58
N ASN A 113 13.30 -4.20 0.70
CA ASN A 113 14.43 -5.12 0.82
C ASN A 113 14.68 -5.37 2.31
N ILE A 114 14.37 -6.59 2.77
CA ILE A 114 14.48 -6.97 4.18
C ILE A 114 15.95 -7.01 4.62
N LEU A 115 16.86 -7.46 3.75
CA LEU A 115 18.28 -7.57 4.08
C LEU A 115 18.96 -6.21 4.20
N ALA A 116 18.60 -5.26 3.34
CA ALA A 116 19.13 -3.90 3.35
C ALA A 116 18.36 -2.95 4.28
N ASN A 117 17.20 -3.38 4.79
CA ASN A 117 16.25 -2.56 5.52
C ASN A 117 15.78 -1.32 4.74
N ASP A 118 15.71 -1.43 3.41
CA ASP A 118 15.33 -0.33 2.53
C ASP A 118 13.88 -0.48 2.07
N ILE A 119 13.21 0.65 1.90
CA ILE A 119 11.89 0.74 1.29
C ILE A 119 11.90 1.73 0.13
N PHE A 120 11.21 1.35 -0.94
CA PHE A 120 10.81 2.24 -2.02
C PHE A 120 9.30 2.12 -2.24
N TRP A 121 8.57 3.24 -2.15
CA TRP A 121 7.13 3.32 -2.36
C TRP A 121 6.82 4.43 -3.36
N THR A 122 6.01 4.12 -4.35
CA THR A 122 5.46 5.10 -5.31
C THR A 122 3.95 5.14 -5.21
N HIS A 123 3.41 6.34 -5.24
CA HIS A 123 1.98 6.61 -5.30
C HIS A 123 1.69 7.55 -6.47
N GLU A 124 0.87 7.10 -7.42
CA GLU A 124 0.42 7.89 -8.56
C GLU A 124 -1.09 8.14 -8.42
N PHE A 125 -1.49 9.38 -8.66
CA PHE A 125 -2.88 9.80 -8.65
C PHE A 125 -3.18 10.55 -9.94
N ASN A 126 -4.21 10.11 -10.66
CA ASN A 126 -4.69 10.74 -11.88
C ASN A 126 -6.20 10.93 -11.82
N ARG A 127 -6.66 12.12 -12.19
CA ARG A 127 -8.07 12.43 -12.41
C ARG A 127 -8.25 12.91 -13.84
N VAL A 128 -9.11 12.24 -14.57
CA VAL A 128 -9.28 12.42 -16.02
C VAL A 128 -10.75 12.65 -16.33
N ASP A 129 -11.04 13.66 -17.16
CA ASP A 129 -12.36 13.89 -17.74
C ASP A 129 -12.50 13.08 -19.03
N LYS A 130 -13.54 12.26 -19.10
CA LYS A 130 -13.87 11.39 -20.25
C LYS A 130 -15.10 11.85 -21.04
N THR A 131 -15.73 12.94 -20.65
CA THR A 131 -17.06 13.36 -21.10
C THR A 131 -17.19 13.41 -22.63
N ASN A 132 -16.14 13.78 -23.36
CA ASN A 132 -16.19 13.98 -24.81
C ASN A 132 -15.33 12.98 -25.59
N SER A 133 -15.17 11.76 -25.11
CA SER A 133 -14.28 10.75 -25.71
C SER A 133 -12.81 11.17 -25.82
N GLN A 134 -12.45 12.32 -25.26
CA GLN A 134 -11.10 12.81 -25.12
C GLN A 134 -10.67 12.70 -23.67
N LEU A 135 -9.50 12.09 -23.45
CA LEU A 135 -8.94 11.95 -22.11
C LEU A 135 -8.21 13.26 -21.73
N ASN A 136 -8.88 14.11 -20.97
CA ASN A 136 -8.28 15.35 -20.47
C ASN A 136 -7.88 15.19 -19.01
N THR A 137 -6.58 15.23 -18.72
CA THR A 137 -6.08 15.21 -17.35
C THR A 137 -6.48 16.49 -16.63
N ILE A 138 -7.32 16.37 -15.60
CA ILE A 138 -7.73 17.50 -14.74
C ILE A 138 -6.67 17.75 -13.68
N TYR A 139 -6.16 16.67 -13.07
CA TYR A 139 -5.20 16.72 -11.99
C TYR A 139 -4.42 15.42 -11.93
N ALA A 140 -3.11 15.52 -11.79
CA ALA A 140 -2.26 14.37 -11.60
C ALA A 140 -1.06 14.72 -10.70
N PHE A 141 -0.66 13.78 -9.85
CA PHE A 141 0.59 13.87 -9.13
C PHE A 141 1.22 12.50 -8.94
N ARG A 142 2.51 12.50 -8.72
CA ARG A 142 3.27 11.32 -8.31
C ARG A 142 4.02 11.64 -7.04
N LYS A 143 3.97 10.73 -6.07
CA LYS A 143 4.84 10.73 -4.91
C LYS A 143 5.75 9.52 -4.97
N SER A 144 6.98 9.67 -4.50
CA SER A 144 7.88 8.56 -4.21
C SER A 144 8.48 8.75 -2.83
N PHE A 145 8.51 7.67 -2.06
CA PHE A 145 9.19 7.62 -0.77
C PHE A 145 10.36 6.64 -0.87
N LYS A 146 11.51 7.06 -0.41
CA LYS A 146 12.71 6.21 -0.30
C LYS A 146 13.26 6.36 1.10
N GLY A 147 13.41 5.26 1.83
CA GLY A 147 13.82 5.29 3.22
C GLY A 147 14.44 4.00 3.71
N THR A 148 14.82 4.03 4.98
CA THR A 148 15.32 2.87 5.73
C THR A 148 14.39 2.54 6.87
N CYS A 149 14.19 1.26 7.13
CA CYS A 149 13.27 0.73 8.12
C CYS A 149 14.01 0.15 9.33
N LYS A 150 13.34 0.18 10.49
CA LYS A 150 13.83 -0.42 11.75
C LYS A 150 12.70 -1.13 12.44
#